data_d7cdf1dd2f237eb9433759319d4a2869
#
_entry.id   d7cdf1dd2f237eb9433759319d4a2869
#
_cell.length_a   1.000
_cell.length_b   1.000
_cell.length_c   1.000
_cell.angle_alpha   90.00
_cell.angle_beta   90.00
_cell.angle_gamma   90.00
#
_symmetry.space_group_name_H-M   'P 1'
#
loop_
_entity.id
_entity.type
_entity.pdbx_description
1 polymer ?
#
loop_
_entity_poly.entity_id
_entity_poly.type
_entity_poly.pdbx_seq_one_letter_code
_entity_poly.pdbx_strand_id
1 'polypeptide(L)'
;MSIGLSNIYSSDVVKHAKKVIVEINDKMPYTYGNNIINVKDVDYIVPVSYPLPQDVPPAPNEKDRMIAGHIAEYLKDGDCVQIGIGGIPNSVTEFLAEKKDLGIHTELLGDGLAKLAMRGVVNGSKKQFMKGKIVTSIVMGTDVVYDFVNKNPDVYVMSCSKCNDPYTVRKNKNQVSINTTLEVDLTGQACSEAIG
;
A
#
# COMPACT_ATOMS: atom_id res chain seq x y z
N MET A 1 -14.93 14.77 2.88
CA MET A 1 -14.07 14.20 3.94
C MET A 1 -13.17 13.14 3.32
N SER A 2 -11.92 13.03 3.76
CA SER A 2 -11.06 11.89 3.38
C SER A 2 -11.47 10.64 4.19
N ILE A 3 -11.46 9.46 3.55
CA ILE A 3 -11.67 8.18 4.25
C ILE A 3 -10.45 7.82 5.12
N GLY A 4 -9.32 8.50 4.92
CA GLY A 4 -8.11 8.28 5.70
C GLY A 4 -7.24 7.15 5.15
N LEU A 5 -6.74 6.28 6.02
CA LEU A 5 -5.69 5.31 5.71
C LEU A 5 -6.17 4.07 4.95
N SER A 6 -7.45 3.73 4.99
CA SER A 6 -7.95 2.48 4.41
C SER A 6 -9.22 2.72 3.60
N ASN A 7 -9.09 2.59 2.29
CA ASN A 7 -10.26 2.65 1.40
C ASN A 7 -10.78 1.27 1.03
N ILE A 8 -9.95 0.25 0.96
CA ILE A 8 -10.28 -1.12 0.53
C ILE A 8 -11.57 -1.16 -0.32
N TYR A 9 -12.73 -1.18 0.30
CA TYR A 9 -14.05 -1.13 -0.32
C TYR A 9 -14.96 -0.04 0.28
N SER A 10 -14.46 0.79 1.22
CA SER A 10 -15.28 1.77 1.95
C SER A 10 -15.97 2.76 1.02
N SER A 11 -15.27 3.32 0.03
CA SER A 11 -15.86 4.24 -0.94
C SER A 11 -16.90 3.59 -1.85
N ASP A 12 -16.85 2.28 -2.03
CA ASP A 12 -17.84 1.54 -2.83
C ASP A 12 -19.05 1.18 -1.98
N VAL A 13 -18.85 0.79 -0.71
CA VAL A 13 -19.94 0.46 0.24
C VAL A 13 -20.80 1.67 0.57
N VAL A 14 -20.20 2.84 0.79
CA VAL A 14 -20.92 4.09 1.10
C VAL A 14 -22.01 4.39 0.06
N LYS A 15 -21.78 4.09 -1.21
CA LYS A 15 -22.74 4.35 -2.30
C LYS A 15 -23.99 3.48 -2.24
N HIS A 16 -23.93 2.35 -1.52
CA HIS A 16 -24.99 1.35 -1.47
C HIS A 16 -25.56 1.17 -0.05
N ALA A 17 -24.94 1.77 0.96
CA ALA A 17 -25.39 1.70 2.34
C ALA A 17 -26.69 2.47 2.53
N LYS A 18 -27.64 1.88 3.27
CA LYS A 18 -28.89 2.55 3.67
C LYS A 18 -28.66 3.66 4.68
N LYS A 19 -27.62 3.52 5.49
CA LYS A 19 -27.18 4.47 6.51
C LYS A 19 -25.67 4.54 6.53
N VAL A 20 -25.12 5.75 6.60
CA VAL A 20 -23.69 6.04 6.66
C VAL A 20 -23.41 6.75 7.97
N ILE A 21 -22.68 6.08 8.85
CA ILE A 21 -22.21 6.63 10.12
C ILE A 21 -20.68 6.75 10.00
N VAL A 22 -20.15 7.94 10.25
CA VAL A 22 -18.72 8.23 10.11
C VAL A 22 -18.14 8.66 11.44
N GLU A 23 -17.12 7.96 11.88
CA GLU A 23 -16.27 8.39 12.96
C GLU A 23 -15.18 9.32 12.41
N ILE A 24 -15.10 10.53 12.94
CA ILE A 24 -14.09 11.52 12.55
C ILE A 24 -13.05 11.60 13.67
N ASN A 25 -11.85 11.07 13.41
CA ASN A 25 -10.72 11.14 14.32
C ASN A 25 -9.77 12.25 13.87
N ASP A 26 -9.47 13.21 14.74
CA ASP A 26 -8.56 14.33 14.48
C ASP A 26 -7.09 13.88 14.28
N LYS A 27 -6.76 12.63 14.64
CA LYS A 27 -5.45 12.00 14.41
C LYS A 27 -5.37 11.30 13.05
N MET A 28 -6.50 11.14 12.32
CA MET A 28 -6.52 10.47 11.04
C MET A 28 -5.85 11.31 9.95
N PRO A 29 -4.80 10.81 9.27
CA PRO A 29 -4.18 11.50 8.14
C PRO A 29 -5.20 11.80 7.03
N TYR A 30 -5.08 12.99 6.44
CA TYR A 30 -5.84 13.33 5.25
C TYR A 30 -5.11 12.81 4.01
N THR A 31 -5.72 11.86 3.31
CA THR A 31 -5.16 11.26 2.09
C THR A 31 -5.94 11.69 0.87
N TYR A 32 -5.24 11.81 -0.27
CA TYR A 32 -5.83 12.16 -1.56
C TYR A 32 -6.17 10.91 -2.39
N GLY A 33 -6.98 11.11 -3.43
CA GLY A 33 -7.31 10.06 -4.37
C GLY A 33 -8.82 9.87 -4.55
N ASN A 34 -9.23 8.69 -5.00
CA ASN A 34 -10.63 8.28 -5.01
C ASN A 34 -11.05 7.82 -3.59
N ASN A 35 -10.75 8.67 -2.63
CA ASN A 35 -10.77 8.42 -1.19
C ASN A 35 -11.56 9.52 -0.45
N ILE A 36 -12.42 10.24 -1.19
CA ILE A 36 -13.19 11.38 -0.66
C ILE A 36 -14.66 11.04 -0.71
N ILE A 37 -15.35 11.26 0.41
CA ILE A 37 -16.80 11.21 0.52
C ILE A 37 -17.36 12.60 0.78
N ASN A 38 -18.54 12.88 0.24
CA ASN A 38 -19.22 14.14 0.50
C ASN A 38 -19.91 14.06 1.87
N VAL A 39 -19.83 15.14 2.64
CA VAL A 39 -20.55 15.27 3.92
C VAL A 39 -22.07 15.07 3.75
N LYS A 40 -22.61 15.44 2.60
CA LYS A 40 -24.05 15.27 2.29
C LYS A 40 -24.49 13.80 2.19
N ASP A 41 -23.53 12.89 1.97
CA ASP A 41 -23.80 11.47 1.85
C ASP A 41 -23.65 10.75 3.21
N VAL A 42 -23.49 11.51 4.31
CA VAL A 42 -23.30 10.99 5.67
C VAL A 42 -24.52 11.30 6.52
N ASP A 43 -25.11 10.27 7.13
CA ASP A 43 -26.28 10.43 8.03
C ASP A 43 -25.88 10.88 9.43
N TYR A 44 -24.77 10.33 9.98
CA TYR A 44 -24.31 10.63 11.33
C TYR A 44 -22.79 10.80 11.38
N ILE A 45 -22.35 11.75 12.18
CA ILE A 45 -20.93 12.03 12.42
C ILE A 45 -20.66 11.87 13.92
N VAL A 46 -19.65 11.07 14.25
CA VAL A 46 -19.16 10.83 15.61
C VAL A 46 -17.75 11.39 15.73
N PRO A 47 -17.54 12.55 16.36
CA PRO A 47 -16.20 13.09 16.56
C PRO A 47 -15.48 12.32 17.67
N VAL A 48 -14.23 11.96 17.41
CA VAL A 48 -13.36 11.23 18.37
C VAL A 48 -11.94 11.78 18.30
N SER A 49 -11.15 11.47 19.33
CA SER A 49 -9.72 11.80 19.41
C SER A 49 -8.98 10.70 20.17
N TYR A 50 -8.36 9.80 19.43
CA TYR A 50 -7.50 8.74 19.98
C TYR A 50 -6.39 8.38 18.99
N PRO A 51 -5.24 7.87 19.51
CA PRO A 51 -4.14 7.47 18.65
C PRO A 51 -4.55 6.34 17.69
N LEU A 52 -4.00 6.38 16.49
CA LEU A 52 -4.25 5.32 15.51
C LEU A 52 -3.49 4.05 15.89
N PRO A 53 -4.03 2.86 15.60
CA PRO A 53 -3.29 1.62 15.77
C PRO A 53 -2.05 1.64 14.86
N GLN A 54 -0.95 1.12 15.40
CA GLN A 54 0.30 0.98 14.65
C GLN A 54 0.61 -0.50 14.43
N ASP A 55 1.11 -0.81 13.26
CA ASP A 55 1.66 -2.12 12.92
C ASP A 55 3.19 -2.00 12.85
N VAL A 56 3.85 -2.50 13.89
CA VAL A 56 5.31 -2.55 13.96
C VAL A 56 5.75 -3.93 13.51
N PRO A 57 6.28 -4.08 12.29
CA PRO A 57 6.71 -5.38 11.81
C PRO A 57 7.87 -5.90 12.65
N PRO A 58 7.95 -7.23 12.87
CA PRO A 58 9.08 -7.82 13.56
C PRO A 58 10.37 -7.55 12.78
N ALA A 59 11.49 -7.44 13.51
CA ALA A 59 12.79 -7.31 12.88
C ALA A 59 13.07 -8.55 11.98
N PRO A 60 13.56 -8.33 10.74
CA PRO A 60 13.83 -9.43 9.83
C PRO A 60 14.94 -10.34 10.40
N ASN A 61 14.73 -11.63 10.31
CA ASN A 61 15.73 -12.63 10.64
C ASN A 61 16.72 -12.84 9.47
N GLU A 62 17.75 -13.66 9.68
CA GLU A 62 18.77 -13.93 8.66
C GLU A 62 18.18 -14.58 7.39
N LYS A 63 17.25 -15.52 7.54
CA LYS A 63 16.58 -16.17 6.39
C LYS A 63 15.76 -15.18 5.59
N ASP A 64 15.02 -14.28 6.26
CA ASP A 64 14.25 -13.23 5.59
C ASP A 64 15.16 -12.35 4.72
N ARG A 65 16.34 -11.98 5.25
CA ARG A 65 17.32 -11.17 4.51
C ARG A 65 17.94 -11.91 3.33
N MET A 66 18.27 -13.19 3.48
CA MET A 66 18.79 -14.01 2.37
C MET A 66 17.76 -14.09 1.24
N ILE A 67 16.52 -14.41 1.56
CA ILE A 67 15.42 -14.48 0.58
C ILE A 67 15.21 -13.11 -0.08
N ALA A 68 15.19 -12.05 0.70
CA ALA A 68 15.02 -10.68 0.20
C ALA A 68 16.15 -10.26 -0.75
N GLY A 69 17.38 -10.65 -0.45
CA GLY A 69 18.54 -10.43 -1.33
C GLY A 69 18.34 -11.07 -2.71
N HIS A 70 17.94 -12.34 -2.74
CA HIS A 70 17.65 -13.03 -4.01
C HIS A 70 16.50 -12.39 -4.78
N ILE A 71 15.43 -11.99 -4.08
CA ILE A 71 14.30 -11.28 -4.73
C ILE A 71 14.77 -9.97 -5.37
N ALA A 72 15.61 -9.20 -4.68
CA ALA A 72 16.10 -7.92 -5.15
C ALA A 72 16.95 -8.00 -6.44
N GLU A 73 17.57 -9.15 -6.74
CA GLU A 73 18.29 -9.39 -7.98
C GLU A 73 17.39 -9.38 -9.22
N TYR A 74 16.11 -9.74 -9.07
CA TYR A 74 15.13 -9.72 -10.16
C TYR A 74 14.55 -8.33 -10.42
N LEU A 75 14.66 -7.41 -9.47
CA LEU A 75 14.14 -6.06 -9.58
C LEU A 75 15.11 -5.14 -10.32
N LYS A 76 14.58 -4.30 -11.20
CA LYS A 76 15.34 -3.38 -12.05
C LYS A 76 14.96 -1.94 -11.75
N ASP A 77 15.86 -1.02 -12.09
CA ASP A 77 15.55 0.40 -12.08
C ASP A 77 14.33 0.68 -12.96
N GLY A 78 13.41 1.48 -12.45
CA GLY A 78 12.18 1.85 -13.14
C GLY A 78 11.02 0.85 -13.00
N ASP A 79 11.21 -0.28 -12.32
CA ASP A 79 10.11 -1.21 -12.05
C ASP A 79 9.04 -0.56 -11.17
N CYS A 80 7.80 -1.01 -11.36
CA CYS A 80 6.69 -0.65 -10.50
C CYS A 80 6.40 -1.81 -9.55
N VAL A 81 6.47 -1.56 -8.25
CA VAL A 81 6.40 -2.64 -7.26
C VAL A 81 5.08 -2.66 -6.50
N GLN A 82 4.62 -3.87 -6.21
CA GLN A 82 3.67 -4.21 -5.18
C GLN A 82 4.38 -5.09 -4.18
N ILE A 83 4.29 -4.77 -2.90
CA ILE A 83 4.93 -5.52 -1.83
C ILE A 83 3.87 -5.88 -0.79
N GLY A 84 3.79 -7.15 -0.43
CA GLY A 84 2.92 -7.67 0.61
C GLY A 84 3.39 -7.29 2.02
N ILE A 85 2.84 -7.94 3.02
CA ILE A 85 3.17 -7.76 4.45
C ILE A 85 4.01 -8.93 4.96
N GLY A 86 4.79 -8.69 6.01
CA GLY A 86 5.58 -9.70 6.70
C GLY A 86 7.09 -9.45 6.69
N GLY A 87 7.87 -10.33 7.30
CA GLY A 87 9.33 -10.18 7.45
C GLY A 87 10.08 -10.10 6.13
N ILE A 88 9.79 -11.01 5.19
CA ILE A 88 10.43 -11.04 3.86
C ILE A 88 10.11 -9.79 3.05
N PRO A 89 8.83 -9.40 2.84
CA PRO A 89 8.49 -8.18 2.12
C PRO A 89 9.14 -6.92 2.69
N ASN A 90 9.19 -6.79 4.01
CA ASN A 90 9.85 -5.67 4.67
C ASN A 90 11.36 -5.68 4.43
N SER A 91 12.00 -6.86 4.48
CA SER A 91 13.43 -7.00 4.18
C SER A 91 13.76 -6.60 2.74
N VAL A 92 12.89 -6.91 1.77
CA VAL A 92 13.10 -6.52 0.37
C VAL A 92 13.26 -5.01 0.24
N THR A 93 12.51 -4.21 1.00
CA THR A 93 12.62 -2.74 0.92
C THR A 93 14.01 -2.22 1.31
N GLU A 94 14.75 -2.92 2.17
CA GLU A 94 16.13 -2.56 2.51
C GLU A 94 17.05 -2.68 1.29
N PHE A 95 16.92 -3.77 0.52
CA PHE A 95 17.72 -4.02 -0.70
C PHE A 95 17.32 -3.13 -1.88
N LEU A 96 16.11 -2.60 -1.87
CA LEU A 96 15.66 -1.67 -2.92
C LEU A 96 16.26 -0.27 -2.78
N ALA A 97 16.94 0.04 -1.68
CA ALA A 97 17.52 1.36 -1.42
C ALA A 97 18.56 1.80 -2.47
N GLU A 98 19.18 0.84 -3.16
CA GLU A 98 20.18 1.08 -4.22
C GLU A 98 19.57 1.22 -5.62
N LYS A 99 18.27 0.94 -5.78
CA LYS A 99 17.55 1.06 -7.05
C LYS A 99 17.20 2.52 -7.34
N LYS A 100 16.81 2.78 -8.59
CA LYS A 100 16.45 4.12 -9.08
C LYS A 100 15.12 4.11 -9.82
N ASP A 101 14.42 5.23 -9.73
CA ASP A 101 13.19 5.50 -10.51
C ASP A 101 12.07 4.47 -10.30
N LEU A 102 12.02 3.81 -9.14
CA LEU A 102 10.96 2.85 -8.85
C LEU A 102 9.59 3.55 -8.83
N GLY A 103 8.57 2.80 -9.21
CA GLY A 103 7.17 3.15 -9.03
C GLY A 103 6.52 2.30 -7.94
N ILE A 104 5.41 2.77 -7.39
CA ILE A 104 4.56 2.00 -6.47
C ILE A 104 3.15 1.95 -7.02
N HIS A 105 2.62 0.73 -7.14
CA HIS A 105 1.22 0.42 -7.33
C HIS A 105 0.95 -0.84 -6.52
N THR A 106 0.43 -0.69 -5.32
CA THR A 106 0.34 -1.74 -4.30
C THR A 106 -1.00 -1.67 -3.58
N GLU A 107 -1.49 -2.78 -3.09
CA GLU A 107 -2.64 -2.75 -2.18
C GLU A 107 -2.28 -2.03 -0.88
N LEU A 108 -1.18 -2.42 -0.26
CA LEU A 108 -0.74 -1.91 1.02
C LEU A 108 0.54 -1.07 0.88
N LEU A 109 0.51 0.12 1.47
CA LEU A 109 1.67 1.01 1.62
C LEU A 109 2.13 0.99 3.08
N GLY A 110 3.33 0.47 3.32
CA GLY A 110 3.95 0.42 4.65
C GLY A 110 5.17 1.33 4.77
N ASP A 111 5.76 1.34 5.97
CA ASP A 111 6.92 2.19 6.32
C ASP A 111 8.11 2.02 5.37
N GLY A 112 8.40 0.78 4.96
CA GLY A 112 9.54 0.50 4.08
C GLY A 112 9.43 1.22 2.74
N LEU A 113 8.27 1.13 2.09
CA LEU A 113 8.00 1.83 0.82
C LEU A 113 7.95 3.35 0.99
N ALA A 114 7.39 3.84 2.10
CA ALA A 114 7.38 5.27 2.41
C ALA A 114 8.81 5.82 2.59
N LYS A 115 9.68 5.09 3.29
CA LYS A 115 11.10 5.44 3.45
C LYS A 115 11.83 5.50 2.11
N LEU A 116 11.57 4.56 1.19
CA LEU A 116 12.15 4.59 -0.16
C LEU A 116 11.69 5.82 -0.96
N ALA A 117 10.43 6.20 -0.81
CA ALA A 117 9.89 7.41 -1.45
C ALA A 117 10.52 8.69 -0.87
N MET A 118 10.64 8.81 0.45
CA MET A 118 11.31 9.93 1.11
C MET A 118 12.79 10.07 0.71
N ARG A 119 13.45 8.96 0.37
CA ARG A 119 14.85 8.93 -0.12
C ARG A 119 14.97 9.22 -1.61
N GLY A 120 13.86 9.38 -2.35
CA GLY A 120 13.85 9.62 -3.79
C GLY A 120 14.08 8.38 -4.66
N VAL A 121 14.20 7.20 -4.06
CA VAL A 121 14.30 5.92 -4.79
C VAL A 121 13.01 5.64 -5.56
N VAL A 122 11.88 5.95 -4.93
CA VAL A 122 10.54 5.87 -5.53
C VAL A 122 10.10 7.26 -5.95
N ASN A 123 10.04 7.50 -7.24
CA ASN A 123 9.55 8.76 -7.82
C ASN A 123 8.46 8.56 -8.88
N GLY A 124 8.16 7.31 -9.24
CA GLY A 124 7.13 6.97 -10.21
C GLY A 124 7.35 7.50 -11.63
N SER A 125 8.56 7.98 -11.94
CA SER A 125 8.88 8.65 -13.23
C SER A 125 8.73 7.72 -14.43
N LYS A 126 8.89 6.42 -14.24
CA LYS A 126 8.78 5.38 -15.26
C LYS A 126 7.41 4.69 -15.32
N LYS A 127 6.50 4.99 -14.40
CA LYS A 127 5.14 4.45 -14.44
C LYS A 127 4.37 4.93 -15.68
N GLN A 128 3.52 4.08 -16.22
CA GLN A 128 2.62 4.41 -17.32
C GLN A 128 1.23 4.80 -16.81
N PHE A 129 0.77 4.17 -15.74
CA PHE A 129 -0.47 4.53 -15.07
C PHE A 129 -0.17 5.41 -13.86
N MET A 130 -0.77 6.59 -13.81
CA MET A 130 -0.59 7.58 -12.74
C MET A 130 0.90 7.88 -12.48
N LYS A 131 1.60 8.29 -13.55
CA LYS A 131 3.01 8.68 -13.51
C LYS A 131 3.28 9.68 -12.39
N GLY A 132 4.34 9.45 -11.63
CA GLY A 132 4.72 10.29 -10.49
C GLY A 132 3.88 10.09 -9.23
N LYS A 133 2.89 9.18 -9.24
CA LYS A 133 2.06 8.90 -8.06
C LYS A 133 2.36 7.53 -7.47
N ILE A 134 2.33 7.46 -6.15
CA ILE A 134 2.23 6.24 -5.37
C ILE A 134 0.76 5.87 -5.31
N VAL A 135 0.39 4.70 -5.83
CA VAL A 135 -0.99 4.21 -5.83
C VAL A 135 -1.12 3.11 -4.79
N THR A 136 -2.11 3.26 -3.91
CA THR A 136 -2.38 2.28 -2.84
C THR A 136 -3.86 2.22 -2.48
N SER A 137 -4.27 1.21 -1.73
CA SER A 137 -5.63 1.06 -1.20
C SER A 137 -5.67 1.15 0.33
N ILE A 138 -4.59 0.71 0.98
CA ILE A 138 -4.43 0.69 2.43
C ILE A 138 -3.08 1.30 2.77
N VAL A 139 -3.04 2.07 3.85
CA VAL A 139 -1.81 2.54 4.50
C VAL A 139 -1.76 1.93 5.90
N MET A 140 -0.71 1.18 6.19
CA MET A 140 -0.54 0.53 7.49
C MET A 140 0.94 0.45 7.87
N GLY A 141 1.25 0.84 9.09
CA GLY A 141 2.60 0.88 9.62
C GLY A 141 2.65 1.70 10.89
N THR A 142 3.67 2.53 11.01
CA THR A 142 3.88 3.44 12.15
C THR A 142 3.59 4.89 11.77
N ASP A 143 3.83 5.80 12.69
CA ASP A 143 3.76 7.25 12.42
C ASP A 143 4.61 7.67 11.21
N VAL A 144 5.65 6.90 10.86
CA VAL A 144 6.49 7.17 9.68
C VAL A 144 5.68 7.20 8.38
N VAL A 145 4.89 6.17 8.11
CA VAL A 145 4.07 6.16 6.91
C VAL A 145 2.83 7.05 7.07
N TYR A 146 2.29 7.21 8.29
CA TYR A 146 1.11 8.04 8.54
C TYR A 146 1.42 9.52 8.31
N ASP A 147 2.55 10.01 8.79
CA ASP A 147 3.02 11.37 8.53
C ASP A 147 3.36 11.58 7.05
N PHE A 148 3.99 10.58 6.42
CA PHE A 148 4.34 10.62 5.00
C PHE A 148 3.11 10.80 4.10
N VAL A 149 2.00 10.11 4.38
CA VAL A 149 0.80 10.19 3.53
C VAL A 149 -0.10 11.38 3.85
N ASN A 150 0.08 12.00 5.01
CA ASN A 150 -0.78 13.10 5.45
C ASN A 150 -0.63 14.32 4.53
N LYS A 151 -1.70 14.65 3.82
CA LYS A 151 -1.73 15.76 2.84
C LYS A 151 -0.63 15.68 1.77
N ASN A 152 -0.15 14.47 1.49
CA ASN A 152 0.86 14.24 0.45
C ASN A 152 0.17 14.06 -0.92
N PRO A 153 0.31 15.02 -1.86
CA PRO A 153 -0.35 14.92 -3.17
C PRO A 153 0.22 13.82 -4.04
N ASP A 154 1.41 13.29 -3.75
CA ASP A 154 2.02 12.21 -4.52
C ASP A 154 1.48 10.84 -4.15
N VAL A 155 0.73 10.72 -3.05
CA VAL A 155 0.04 9.50 -2.65
C VAL A 155 -1.42 9.55 -3.11
N TYR A 156 -1.83 8.52 -3.84
CA TYR A 156 -3.18 8.36 -4.36
C TYR A 156 -3.82 7.09 -3.81
N VAL A 157 -4.79 7.26 -2.93
CA VAL A 157 -5.53 6.14 -2.32
C VAL A 157 -6.80 5.87 -3.12
N MET A 158 -7.05 4.61 -3.47
CA MET A 158 -8.25 4.18 -4.19
C MET A 158 -8.79 2.86 -3.62
N SER A 159 -10.05 2.52 -3.96
CA SER A 159 -10.61 1.23 -3.54
C SER A 159 -9.87 0.05 -4.15
N CYS A 160 -9.87 -1.10 -3.47
CA CYS A 160 -9.28 -2.35 -3.98
C CYS A 160 -9.91 -2.78 -5.30
N SER A 161 -11.20 -2.53 -5.50
CA SER A 161 -11.89 -2.80 -6.76
C SER A 161 -11.23 -2.14 -7.98
N LYS A 162 -10.44 -1.09 -7.75
CA LYS A 162 -9.67 -0.38 -8.79
C LYS A 162 -8.18 -0.59 -8.66
N CYS A 163 -7.66 -0.60 -7.43
CA CYS A 163 -6.23 -0.76 -7.18
C CYS A 163 -5.74 -2.14 -7.63
N ASN A 164 -6.50 -3.18 -7.28
CA ASN A 164 -6.16 -4.57 -7.56
C ASN A 164 -6.79 -5.11 -8.87
N ASP A 165 -7.53 -4.26 -9.59
CA ASP A 165 -8.10 -4.64 -10.87
C ASP A 165 -6.98 -4.99 -11.88
N PRO A 166 -6.96 -6.21 -12.44
CA PRO A 166 -5.95 -6.63 -13.40
C PRO A 166 -5.86 -5.71 -14.62
N TYR A 167 -6.98 -5.14 -15.08
CA TYR A 167 -6.99 -4.17 -16.18
C TYR A 167 -6.35 -2.83 -15.81
N THR A 168 -6.33 -2.48 -14.52
CA THR A 168 -5.63 -1.31 -14.01
C THR A 168 -4.15 -1.61 -13.79
N VAL A 169 -3.82 -2.71 -13.13
CA VAL A 169 -2.44 -3.12 -12.83
C VAL A 169 -1.60 -3.29 -14.11
N ARG A 170 -2.14 -3.96 -15.13
CA ARG A 170 -1.44 -4.21 -16.41
C ARG A 170 -1.05 -2.94 -17.18
N LYS A 171 -1.58 -1.78 -16.82
CA LYS A 171 -1.19 -0.50 -17.44
C LYS A 171 0.23 -0.09 -17.09
N ASN A 172 0.80 -0.63 -16.01
CA ASN A 172 2.22 -0.49 -15.68
C ASN A 172 2.98 -1.68 -16.30
N LYS A 173 3.82 -1.42 -17.29
CA LYS A 173 4.49 -2.47 -18.08
C LYS A 173 5.42 -3.35 -17.26
N ASN A 174 6.07 -2.78 -16.27
CA ASN A 174 7.07 -3.45 -15.43
C ASN A 174 6.54 -3.58 -14.00
N GLN A 175 5.30 -4.04 -13.85
CA GLN A 175 4.73 -4.33 -12.53
C GLN A 175 5.31 -5.62 -11.99
N VAL A 176 5.96 -5.55 -10.85
CA VAL A 176 6.50 -6.69 -10.09
C VAL A 176 5.72 -6.83 -8.80
N SER A 177 5.21 -8.03 -8.55
CA SER A 177 4.42 -8.36 -7.36
C SER A 177 5.23 -9.29 -6.47
N ILE A 178 5.39 -8.92 -5.19
CA ILE A 178 6.17 -9.67 -4.20
C ILE A 178 5.26 -9.97 -3.02
N ASN A 179 4.95 -11.25 -2.84
CA ASN A 179 4.10 -11.72 -1.76
C ASN A 179 4.69 -12.97 -1.12
N THR A 180 4.34 -13.18 0.15
CA THR A 180 4.71 -14.38 0.89
C THR A 180 3.69 -15.48 0.63
N THR A 181 4.14 -16.72 0.54
CA THR A 181 3.28 -17.90 0.51
C THR A 181 3.61 -18.81 1.69
N LEU A 182 2.62 -19.55 2.17
CA LEU A 182 2.79 -20.50 3.28
C LEU A 182 3.54 -21.75 2.81
N GLU A 183 3.18 -22.28 1.65
CA GLU A 183 3.80 -23.46 1.06
C GLU A 183 3.72 -23.44 -0.47
N VAL A 184 4.62 -24.15 -1.09
CA VAL A 184 4.66 -24.38 -2.54
C VAL A 184 4.89 -25.87 -2.79
N ASP A 185 4.10 -26.48 -3.66
CA ASP A 185 4.31 -27.87 -4.07
C ASP A 185 5.39 -28.00 -5.16
N LEU A 186 5.76 -29.25 -5.48
CA LEU A 186 6.78 -29.53 -6.49
C LEU A 186 6.36 -29.18 -7.93
N THR A 187 5.10 -28.87 -8.15
CA THR A 187 4.57 -28.42 -9.44
C THR A 187 4.48 -26.89 -9.55
N GLY A 188 4.83 -26.17 -8.46
CA GLY A 188 4.82 -24.71 -8.43
C GLY A 188 3.49 -24.09 -8.01
N GLN A 189 2.55 -24.85 -7.46
CA GLN A 189 1.33 -24.32 -6.89
C GLN A 189 1.63 -23.69 -5.53
N ALA A 190 1.22 -22.44 -5.34
CA ALA A 190 1.44 -21.67 -4.11
C ALA A 190 0.16 -21.58 -3.29
N CYS A 191 0.21 -21.92 -2.01
CA CYS A 191 -0.85 -21.73 -1.04
C CYS A 191 -0.51 -20.50 -0.17
N SER A 192 -1.33 -19.46 -0.25
CA SER A 192 -1.09 -18.21 0.49
C SER A 192 -2.19 -17.89 1.52
N GLU A 193 -3.28 -18.67 1.59
CA GLU A 193 -4.43 -18.35 2.43
C GLU A 193 -4.48 -19.16 3.72
N ALA A 194 -4.34 -20.47 3.62
CA ALA A 194 -4.45 -21.36 4.78
C ALA A 194 -3.63 -22.64 4.57
N ILE A 195 -3.15 -23.20 5.67
CA ILE A 195 -2.73 -24.58 5.74
C ILE A 195 -4.00 -25.39 5.99
N GLY A 196 -4.33 -26.30 5.06
CA GLY A 196 -5.55 -27.10 5.08
C GLY A 196 -5.72 -28.01 6.29
#